data_2d03d737beeecf7402db653738806e1c
#
_entry.id   2d03d737beeecf7402db653738806e1c
#
_cell.length_a   1.000
_cell.length_b   1.000
_cell.length_c   1.000
_cell.angle_alpha   90.00
_cell.angle_beta   90.00
_cell.angle_gamma   90.00
#
_symmetry.space_group_name_H-M   'P 1'
#
loop_
_entity.id
_entity.type
_entity.pdbx_description
1 polymer ?
#
loop_
_entity_poly.entity_id
_entity_poly.type
_entity_poly.pdbx_seq_one_letter_code
_entity_poly.pdbx_strand_id
1 'polypeptide(L)'
;MNYLPKSLAMGFVLASFASASVFAAATHPVTGETLADDQTFTYSLLDEFSSADPQIVEDVSGADIVRDLFEGLMNQDADGNLVPGVATGFTTNDAKDVYTFTLRDNAMWSDGDPVTAHDFVYSWRRLAD
;
A
#
# COMPACT_ATOMS: atom_id res chain seq x y z
N MET A 1 29.94 77.97 -3.37
CA MET A 1 28.60 77.44 -3.05
C MET A 1 28.51 76.10 -3.77
N ASN A 2 28.87 74.99 -3.01
CA ASN A 2 28.89 73.64 -3.56
C ASN A 2 27.75 72.89 -2.96
N TYR A 3 26.77 72.51 -3.76
CA TYR A 3 25.69 71.59 -3.34
C TYR A 3 26.10 70.15 -3.59
N LEU A 4 26.20 69.34 -2.53
CA LEU A 4 26.31 67.90 -2.60
C LEU A 4 24.90 67.28 -2.65
N PRO A 5 24.65 66.29 -3.52
CA PRO A 5 23.39 65.56 -3.48
C PRO A 5 23.41 64.46 -2.40
N LYS A 6 22.34 64.39 -1.63
CA LYS A 6 22.08 63.33 -0.65
C LYS A 6 21.66 62.06 -1.37
N SER A 7 22.51 61.05 -1.34
CA SER A 7 22.17 59.72 -1.82
C SER A 7 21.24 59.01 -0.80
N LEU A 8 20.04 58.70 -1.27
CA LEU A 8 19.06 57.88 -0.54
C LEU A 8 19.43 56.41 -0.74
N ALA A 9 19.96 55.75 0.30
CA ALA A 9 20.18 54.32 0.27
C ALA A 9 18.86 53.63 0.60
N MET A 10 18.25 52.99 -0.41
CA MET A 10 17.05 52.19 -0.26
C MET A 10 17.48 50.78 0.11
N GLY A 11 17.39 50.42 1.41
CA GLY A 11 17.68 49.10 1.90
C GLY A 11 16.56 48.13 1.51
N PHE A 12 16.91 47.16 0.66
CA PHE A 12 16.06 46.03 0.34
C PHE A 12 16.13 45.02 1.51
N VAL A 13 15.07 44.91 2.30
CA VAL A 13 14.91 43.83 3.26
C VAL A 13 14.38 42.61 2.52
N LEU A 14 15.26 41.63 2.24
CA LEU A 14 14.84 40.30 1.80
C LEU A 14 14.20 39.56 2.97
N ALA A 15 12.88 39.52 3.01
CA ALA A 15 12.14 38.63 3.91
C ALA A 15 12.24 37.19 3.32
N SER A 16 13.11 36.36 3.91
CA SER A 16 13.18 34.93 3.61
C SER A 16 11.97 34.25 4.23
N PHE A 17 10.97 33.93 3.41
CA PHE A 17 9.88 33.01 3.81
C PHE A 17 10.45 31.60 3.86
N ALA A 18 10.79 31.12 5.06
CA ALA A 18 11.04 29.72 5.30
C ALA A 18 9.69 28.98 5.17
N SER A 19 9.44 28.37 4.04
CA SER A 19 8.31 27.45 3.88
C SER A 19 8.58 26.20 4.71
N ALA A 20 8.05 26.14 5.93
CA ALA A 20 7.98 24.90 6.69
C ALA A 20 6.99 23.99 5.96
N SER A 21 7.48 22.92 5.35
CA SER A 21 6.64 21.85 4.81
C SER A 21 5.98 21.16 6.02
N VAL A 22 4.72 21.50 6.28
CA VAL A 22 3.91 20.75 7.24
C VAL A 22 3.56 19.44 6.55
N PHE A 23 4.29 18.38 6.88
CA PHE A 23 3.84 17.04 6.54
C PHE A 23 2.56 16.77 7.34
N ALA A 24 1.43 16.64 6.65
CA ALA A 24 0.22 16.17 7.29
C ALA A 24 0.48 14.77 7.86
N ALA A 25 0.13 14.53 9.12
CA ALA A 25 0.24 13.21 9.71
C ALA A 25 -0.59 12.21 8.89
N ALA A 26 -0.03 11.04 8.65
CA ALA A 26 -0.74 9.98 7.94
C ALA A 26 -2.00 9.58 8.72
N THR A 27 -3.10 9.32 8.03
CA THR A 27 -4.37 8.92 8.64
C THR A 27 -4.79 7.55 8.16
N HIS A 28 -5.48 6.81 9.02
CA HIS A 28 -6.05 5.52 8.66
C HIS A 28 -7.10 5.70 7.56
N PRO A 29 -7.02 4.93 6.44
CA PRO A 29 -7.82 5.19 5.24
C PRO A 29 -9.33 4.95 5.44
N VAL A 30 -9.72 4.17 6.46
CA VAL A 30 -11.12 3.85 6.75
C VAL A 30 -11.67 4.68 7.91
N THR A 31 -10.93 4.78 9.04
CA THR A 31 -11.42 5.47 10.25
C THR A 31 -11.10 6.95 10.25
N GLY A 32 -10.11 7.41 9.46
CA GLY A 32 -9.63 8.79 9.45
C GLY A 32 -8.82 9.18 10.69
N GLU A 33 -8.55 8.24 11.60
CA GLU A 33 -7.73 8.49 12.78
C GLU A 33 -6.28 8.78 12.40
N THR A 34 -5.61 9.65 13.13
CA THR A 34 -4.19 9.91 12.98
C THR A 34 -3.40 8.67 13.34
N LEU A 35 -2.55 8.20 12.43
CA LEU A 35 -1.66 7.07 12.68
C LEU A 35 -0.54 7.48 13.64
N ALA A 36 -0.03 6.53 14.42
CA ALA A 36 1.16 6.74 15.24
C ALA A 36 2.39 7.04 14.37
N ASP A 37 3.32 7.82 14.90
CA ASP A 37 4.58 8.14 14.20
C ASP A 37 5.42 6.88 13.94
N ASP A 38 5.41 5.92 14.89
CA ASP A 38 6.00 4.60 14.72
C ASP A 38 4.92 3.60 14.33
N GLN A 39 5.02 3.07 13.12
CA GLN A 39 4.12 2.07 12.53
C GLN A 39 4.66 0.64 12.69
N THR A 40 5.57 0.44 13.66
CA THR A 40 6.14 -0.88 13.94
C THR A 40 5.21 -1.69 14.85
N PHE A 41 4.79 -2.86 14.37
CA PHE A 41 4.05 -3.84 15.17
C PHE A 41 4.86 -5.13 15.26
N THR A 42 5.02 -5.65 16.48
CA THR A 42 5.74 -6.90 16.73
C THR A 42 4.82 -7.93 17.36
N TYR A 43 4.74 -9.10 16.75
CA TYR A 43 4.00 -10.24 17.30
C TYR A 43 4.88 -11.50 17.25
N SER A 44 4.49 -12.51 18.03
CA SER A 44 5.21 -13.79 18.09
C SER A 44 4.43 -14.85 17.32
N LEU A 45 5.15 -15.58 16.48
CA LEU A 45 4.63 -16.82 15.91
C LEU A 45 4.70 -17.94 16.95
N LEU A 46 3.78 -18.91 16.84
CA LEU A 46 3.76 -20.06 17.74
C LEU A 46 4.93 -21.02 17.48
N ASP A 47 5.29 -21.18 16.21
CA ASP A 47 6.35 -22.05 15.72
C ASP A 47 7.08 -21.41 14.56
N GLU A 48 8.25 -21.93 14.20
CA GLU A 48 8.96 -21.62 12.95
C GLU A 48 8.06 -21.95 11.75
N PHE A 49 8.00 -21.07 10.75
CA PHE A 49 7.25 -21.29 9.53
C PHE A 49 8.08 -22.02 8.47
N SER A 50 7.45 -22.92 7.71
CA SER A 50 8.12 -23.74 6.72
C SER A 50 8.56 -22.96 5.48
N SER A 51 7.77 -21.99 5.06
CA SER A 51 7.99 -21.17 3.87
C SER A 51 7.17 -19.89 3.89
N ALA A 52 7.71 -18.82 3.31
CA ALA A 52 6.98 -17.60 2.97
C ALA A 52 6.46 -17.61 1.51
N ASP A 53 6.63 -18.71 0.80
CA ASP A 53 6.11 -18.88 -0.57
C ASP A 53 4.65 -19.36 -0.52
N PRO A 54 3.69 -18.58 -1.07
CA PRO A 54 2.27 -18.87 -0.96
C PRO A 54 1.83 -20.18 -1.67
N GLN A 55 2.66 -20.74 -2.57
CA GLN A 55 2.34 -21.98 -3.26
C GLN A 55 2.85 -23.24 -2.56
N ILE A 56 3.71 -23.11 -1.53
CA ILE A 56 4.31 -24.27 -0.85
C ILE A 56 4.20 -24.21 0.66
N VAL A 57 3.60 -23.16 1.22
CA VAL A 57 3.35 -23.06 2.67
C VAL A 57 2.26 -24.05 3.08
N GLU A 58 2.52 -24.84 4.14
CA GLU A 58 1.59 -25.89 4.62
C GLU A 58 1.22 -25.72 6.09
N ASP A 59 1.87 -24.79 6.80
CA ASP A 59 1.67 -24.56 8.22
C ASP A 59 0.94 -23.26 8.53
N VAL A 60 0.36 -23.15 9.74
CA VAL A 60 -0.42 -21.98 10.17
C VAL A 60 0.43 -20.73 10.29
N SER A 61 1.63 -20.85 10.89
CA SER A 61 2.55 -19.71 11.07
C SER A 61 2.98 -19.13 9.71
N GLY A 62 3.27 -20.00 8.74
CA GLY A 62 3.58 -19.60 7.37
C GLY A 62 2.38 -18.97 6.65
N ALA A 63 1.17 -19.50 6.86
CA ALA A 63 -0.04 -18.90 6.28
C ALA A 63 -0.30 -17.49 6.83
N ASP A 64 -0.02 -17.23 8.10
CA ASP A 64 -0.13 -15.89 8.68
C ASP A 64 0.89 -14.92 8.05
N ILE A 65 2.16 -15.35 7.91
CA ILE A 65 3.20 -14.57 7.22
C ILE A 65 2.82 -14.27 5.76
N VAL A 66 2.30 -15.27 5.04
CA VAL A 66 1.89 -15.08 3.63
C VAL A 66 0.74 -14.07 3.53
N ARG A 67 -0.23 -14.07 4.46
CA ARG A 67 -1.31 -13.07 4.48
C ARG A 67 -0.80 -11.65 4.73
N ASP A 68 0.27 -11.49 5.50
CA ASP A 68 0.89 -10.19 5.76
C ASP A 68 1.73 -9.69 4.57
N LEU A 69 2.31 -10.62 3.78
CA LEU A 69 3.18 -10.30 2.66
C LEU A 69 2.45 -10.11 1.33
N PHE A 70 1.33 -10.82 1.12
CA PHE A 70 0.65 -10.88 -0.17
C PHE A 70 -0.82 -10.50 -0.06
N GLU A 71 -1.28 -9.76 -1.04
CA GLU A 71 -2.69 -9.42 -1.21
C GLU A 71 -3.33 -10.34 -2.26
N GLY A 72 -4.45 -10.98 -1.92
CA GLY A 72 -5.20 -11.80 -2.86
C GLY A 72 -6.08 -10.99 -3.83
N LEU A 73 -6.73 -11.66 -4.78
CA LEU A 73 -7.78 -11.03 -5.60
C LEU A 73 -8.88 -10.43 -4.73
N MET A 74 -9.31 -11.18 -3.73
CA MET A 74 -10.27 -10.77 -2.71
C MET A 74 -9.65 -11.07 -1.34
N ASN A 75 -10.00 -10.27 -0.34
CA ASN A 75 -9.57 -10.43 1.05
C ASN A 75 -10.75 -10.71 1.96
N GLN A 76 -10.47 -10.99 3.24
CA GLN A 76 -11.47 -11.06 4.31
C GLN A 76 -11.23 -9.93 5.31
N ASP A 77 -12.31 -9.31 5.75
CA ASP A 77 -12.27 -8.37 6.87
C ASP A 77 -12.24 -9.12 8.23
N ALA A 78 -12.19 -8.36 9.33
CA ALA A 78 -12.15 -8.93 10.69
C ALA A 78 -13.41 -9.74 11.05
N ASP A 79 -14.53 -9.51 10.39
CA ASP A 79 -15.80 -10.20 10.58
C ASP A 79 -15.93 -11.42 9.64
N GLY A 80 -14.94 -11.67 8.79
CA GLY A 80 -14.91 -12.77 7.83
C GLY A 80 -15.67 -12.49 6.52
N ASN A 81 -16.11 -11.27 6.28
CA ASN A 81 -16.76 -10.92 5.03
C ASN A 81 -15.74 -10.80 3.90
N LEU A 82 -16.16 -11.19 2.69
CA LEU A 82 -15.35 -11.03 1.49
C LEU A 82 -15.31 -9.55 1.08
N VAL A 83 -14.11 -8.99 0.99
CA VAL A 83 -13.88 -7.59 0.59
C VAL A 83 -12.93 -7.52 -0.61
N PRO A 84 -12.92 -6.42 -1.37
CA PRO A 84 -11.95 -6.20 -2.44
C PRO A 84 -10.50 -6.30 -1.95
N GLY A 85 -9.65 -6.89 -2.81
CA GLY A 85 -8.20 -6.90 -2.67
C GLY A 85 -7.54 -6.28 -3.91
N VAL A 86 -6.69 -7.04 -4.61
CA VAL A 86 -6.16 -6.62 -5.92
C VAL A 86 -7.28 -6.46 -6.94
N ALA A 87 -8.36 -7.26 -6.83
CA ALA A 87 -9.56 -7.03 -7.63
C ALA A 87 -10.53 -6.08 -6.92
N THR A 88 -11.15 -5.17 -7.68
CA THR A 88 -12.23 -4.30 -7.21
C THR A 88 -13.55 -5.06 -7.02
N GLY A 89 -13.65 -6.25 -7.61
CA GLY A 89 -14.81 -7.13 -7.54
C GLY A 89 -14.75 -8.21 -8.61
N PHE A 90 -15.80 -9.02 -8.65
CA PHE A 90 -15.96 -10.07 -9.65
C PHE A 90 -17.40 -10.23 -10.08
N THR A 91 -17.60 -10.85 -11.25
CA THR A 91 -18.90 -11.32 -11.75
C THR A 91 -18.85 -12.82 -12.00
N THR A 92 -20.02 -13.47 -12.00
CA THR A 92 -20.14 -14.89 -12.34
C THR A 92 -21.16 -15.07 -13.46
N ASN A 93 -21.02 -16.15 -14.23
CA ASN A 93 -22.08 -16.60 -15.12
C ASN A 93 -23.24 -17.26 -14.32
N ASP A 94 -24.34 -17.59 -15.01
CA ASP A 94 -25.54 -18.19 -14.38
C ASP A 94 -25.25 -19.56 -13.73
N ALA A 95 -24.33 -20.34 -14.29
CA ALA A 95 -23.93 -21.64 -13.77
C ALA A 95 -22.97 -21.53 -12.56
N LYS A 96 -22.42 -20.34 -12.30
CA LYS A 96 -21.43 -20.05 -11.24
C LYS A 96 -20.14 -20.89 -11.32
N ASP A 97 -19.75 -21.26 -12.52
CA ASP A 97 -18.54 -22.00 -12.83
C ASP A 97 -17.46 -21.14 -13.53
N VAL A 98 -17.82 -19.90 -13.94
CA VAL A 98 -16.91 -18.90 -14.48
C VAL A 98 -16.94 -17.64 -13.63
N TYR A 99 -15.77 -17.21 -13.15
CA TYR A 99 -15.56 -16.00 -12.39
C TYR A 99 -14.70 -15.01 -13.18
N THR A 100 -15.16 -13.79 -13.35
CA THR A 100 -14.42 -12.72 -14.03
C THR A 100 -14.09 -11.64 -13.02
N PHE A 101 -12.80 -11.43 -12.74
CA PHE A 101 -12.30 -10.43 -11.81
C PHE A 101 -11.88 -9.17 -12.56
N THR A 102 -12.16 -7.99 -11.97
CA THR A 102 -11.67 -6.70 -12.45
C THR A 102 -10.58 -6.22 -11.52
N LEU A 103 -9.33 -6.16 -12.00
CA LEU A 103 -8.20 -5.70 -11.21
C LEU A 103 -8.23 -4.18 -11.05
N ARG A 104 -7.74 -3.67 -9.92
CA ARG A 104 -7.54 -2.21 -9.72
C ARG A 104 -6.30 -1.74 -10.49
N ASP A 105 -6.34 -0.53 -11.03
CA ASP A 105 -5.27 0.01 -11.88
C ASP A 105 -3.99 0.37 -11.11
N ASN A 106 -4.08 0.51 -9.78
CA ASN A 106 -2.98 0.93 -8.91
C ASN A 106 -2.37 -0.22 -8.10
N ALA A 107 -2.64 -1.47 -8.46
CA ALA A 107 -1.99 -2.62 -7.82
C ALA A 107 -0.53 -2.73 -8.29
N MET A 108 0.40 -2.74 -7.34
CA MET A 108 1.85 -2.78 -7.62
C MET A 108 2.54 -3.77 -6.70
N TRP A 109 3.61 -4.37 -7.22
CA TRP A 109 4.58 -5.10 -6.44
C TRP A 109 5.43 -4.16 -5.58
N SER A 110 6.16 -4.68 -4.61
CA SER A 110 7.02 -3.89 -3.71
C SER A 110 8.18 -3.19 -4.41
N ASP A 111 8.57 -3.61 -5.60
CA ASP A 111 9.58 -2.99 -6.47
C ASP A 111 8.99 -1.90 -7.38
N GLY A 112 7.66 -1.73 -7.39
CA GLY A 112 6.95 -0.72 -8.15
C GLY A 112 6.45 -1.20 -9.51
N ASP A 113 6.66 -2.46 -9.88
CA ASP A 113 6.07 -3.04 -11.09
C ASP A 113 4.55 -3.25 -10.92
N PRO A 114 3.75 -3.06 -11.99
CA PRO A 114 2.30 -3.25 -11.91
C PRO A 114 1.94 -4.73 -11.76
N VAL A 115 0.97 -5.02 -10.87
CA VAL A 115 0.36 -6.35 -10.76
C VAL A 115 -0.64 -6.54 -11.89
N THR A 116 -0.53 -7.65 -12.61
CA THR A 116 -1.32 -7.96 -13.80
C THR A 116 -2.05 -9.30 -13.70
N ALA A 117 -2.99 -9.56 -14.60
CA ALA A 117 -3.66 -10.85 -14.69
C ALA A 117 -2.67 -12.01 -15.01
N HIS A 118 -1.54 -11.70 -15.65
CA HIS A 118 -0.51 -12.72 -15.97
C HIS A 118 0.16 -13.24 -14.69
N ASP A 119 0.32 -12.42 -13.66
CA ASP A 119 0.91 -12.82 -12.37
C ASP A 119 0.02 -13.86 -11.68
N PHE A 120 -1.31 -13.67 -11.71
CA PHE A 120 -2.26 -14.65 -11.19
C PHE A 120 -2.27 -15.94 -12.00
N VAL A 121 -2.22 -15.87 -13.32
CA VAL A 121 -2.14 -17.06 -14.19
C VAL A 121 -0.85 -17.85 -13.92
N TYR A 122 0.29 -17.16 -13.79
CA TYR A 122 1.56 -17.78 -13.44
C TYR A 122 1.49 -18.47 -12.08
N SER A 123 1.01 -17.75 -11.06
CA SER A 123 0.89 -18.23 -9.69
C SER A 123 0.03 -19.50 -9.59
N TRP A 124 -1.14 -19.50 -10.20
CA TRP A 124 -2.05 -20.66 -10.17
C TRP A 124 -1.53 -21.86 -10.96
N ARG A 125 -0.86 -21.64 -12.08
CA ARG A 125 -0.18 -22.74 -12.80
C ARG A 125 0.90 -23.37 -11.95
N ARG A 126 1.73 -22.56 -11.30
CA ARG A 126 2.78 -23.02 -10.40
C ARG A 126 2.25 -23.81 -9.21
N LEU A 127 1.08 -23.45 -8.68
CA LEU A 127 0.42 -24.18 -7.60
C LEU A 127 -0.12 -25.55 -8.07
N ALA A 128 -0.54 -25.65 -9.34
CA ALA A 128 -1.19 -26.83 -9.90
C ALA A 128 -0.19 -27.85 -10.48
N ASP A 129 1.05 -27.46 -10.77
CA ASP A 129 2.13 -28.30 -11.32
C ASP A 129 2.84 -29.10 -10.22
#